data_9193be93f822d9aca6856602daa23618
#
_entry.id   9193be93f822d9aca6856602daa23618
#
_cell.length_a   1.000
_cell.length_b   1.000
_cell.length_c   1.000
_cell.angle_alpha   90.00
_cell.angle_beta   90.00
_cell.angle_gamma   90.00
#
_symmetry.space_group_name_H-M   'P 1'
#
loop_
_entity.id
_entity.type
_entity.pdbx_description
1 polymer ?
#
loop_
_entity_poly.entity_id
_entity_poly.type
_entity_poly.pdbx_seq_one_letter_code
_entity_poly.pdbx_strand_id
1 'polypeptide(L)'
;MPLRSSLLAAALLAASTTFAAAQTMRDAIAIPVLRANVTVTGDIVRIGDVIDNAGPAAQIAIYRAPDLGTTGALPTAQVLAALRAHQVIGVDAHDIKEVVVTRLARTVEVKEIEQAVAGALEHRNGFGDAANLSLTFDRDLQDVRLDASNTGAIQPTSARIDPRSGRFDVTFEIDNASGAAPTKLRFTGTVVETLEVAVLTRNVDRGDLLKSSDIVVERRPKAEIGGDPAGRDRAVGMQTRRPIRANQPLKTADLVKPDLVQRDQNVTLVYQAAGLYLTTRGKALDSGTEGDTVNVLNPQSKRTITGTVTGRGQVTVEIATPKPVVVSEATASIAPPQPVAAASPVTVTSQLTSKSE
;
A
#
# COMPACT_ATOMS: atom_id res chain seq x y z
N MET A 1 -13.02 -42.62 80.47
CA MET A 1 -12.13 -41.78 79.68
C MET A 1 -10.77 -42.41 79.74
N PRO A 2 -10.37 -43.07 78.73
CA PRO A 2 -9.14 -42.82 77.99
C PRO A 2 -9.23 -43.29 76.53
N LEU A 3 -9.22 -42.38 75.59
CA LEU A 3 -9.22 -42.66 74.12
C LEU A 3 -8.31 -41.70 73.42
N ARG A 4 -7.07 -41.54 73.82
CA ARG A 4 -6.13 -40.62 73.17
C ARG A 4 -4.70 -41.13 72.96
N SER A 5 -4.42 -42.42 73.25
CA SER A 5 -3.05 -42.96 73.17
C SER A 5 -2.81 -44.00 72.09
N SER A 6 -3.80 -44.31 71.24
CA SER A 6 -3.66 -45.30 70.17
C SER A 6 -3.48 -44.78 68.75
N LEU A 7 -3.48 -43.44 68.55
CA LEU A 7 -3.30 -42.86 67.26
C LEU A 7 -1.87 -42.33 66.96
N LEU A 8 -0.97 -42.41 67.96
CA LEU A 8 0.42 -41.91 67.76
C LEU A 8 1.41 -43.08 67.42
N ALA A 9 0.99 -44.33 67.51
CA ALA A 9 1.83 -45.45 67.19
C ALA A 9 1.74 -45.93 65.70
N ALA A 10 0.67 -45.54 64.98
CA ALA A 10 0.48 -45.93 63.60
C ALA A 10 1.15 -44.97 62.61
N ALA A 11 1.56 -43.76 63.03
CA ALA A 11 2.19 -42.74 62.16
C ALA A 11 3.73 -42.95 62.07
N LEU A 12 4.37 -43.78 62.91
CA LEU A 12 5.82 -43.98 62.88
C LEU A 12 6.27 -45.18 62.06
N LEU A 13 5.36 -46.07 61.59
CA LEU A 13 5.72 -47.24 60.77
C LEU A 13 5.51 -46.98 59.23
N ALA A 14 4.93 -45.85 58.80
CA ALA A 14 4.79 -45.59 57.39
C ALA A 14 5.90 -44.70 56.84
N ALA A 15 6.88 -44.27 57.64
CA ALA A 15 7.94 -43.34 57.22
C ALA A 15 9.27 -44.06 56.82
N SER A 16 9.31 -45.38 56.76
CA SER A 16 10.58 -46.10 56.55
C SER A 16 10.67 -46.92 55.26
N THR A 17 9.82 -46.68 54.26
CA THR A 17 9.93 -47.42 53.00
C THR A 17 9.95 -46.45 51.72
N THR A 18 10.28 -45.24 51.89
CA THR A 18 10.80 -44.46 50.77
C THR A 18 12.32 -44.65 50.73
N PHE A 19 12.78 -45.85 50.50
CA PHE A 19 14.07 -46.03 49.88
C PHE A 19 13.98 -45.39 48.51
N ALA A 20 14.50 -44.18 48.44
CA ALA A 20 14.83 -43.56 47.21
C ALA A 20 15.58 -44.54 46.33
N ALA A 21 14.95 -45.05 45.30
CA ALA A 21 15.63 -45.45 44.11
C ALA A 21 16.31 -44.19 43.57
N ALA A 22 17.44 -43.83 44.14
CA ALA A 22 18.46 -43.08 43.48
C ALA A 22 18.86 -43.96 42.30
N GLN A 23 18.09 -43.88 41.22
CA GLN A 23 18.57 -44.24 39.90
C GLN A 23 19.81 -43.35 39.71
N THR A 24 20.96 -43.93 40.00
CA THR A 24 22.20 -43.50 39.37
C THR A 24 21.92 -43.58 37.89
N MET A 25 21.52 -42.42 37.32
CA MET A 25 21.66 -42.16 35.93
C MET A 25 23.19 -42.31 35.73
N ARG A 26 23.64 -43.52 35.40
CA ARG A 26 24.91 -43.68 34.77
C ARG A 26 24.79 -42.86 33.51
N ASP A 27 25.35 -41.65 33.55
CA ASP A 27 25.73 -40.96 32.34
C ASP A 27 26.55 -41.99 31.56
N ALA A 28 25.90 -42.71 30.68
CA ALA A 28 26.58 -43.47 29.65
C ALA A 28 27.40 -42.39 28.95
N ILE A 29 28.71 -42.41 29.15
CA ILE A 29 29.66 -41.51 28.47
C ILE A 29 29.41 -41.80 27.01
N ALA A 30 28.54 -41.01 26.41
CA ALA A 30 28.16 -41.16 25.02
C ALA A 30 29.41 -40.88 24.19
N ILE A 31 29.83 -41.86 23.42
CA ILE A 31 31.01 -41.75 22.56
C ILE A 31 30.81 -40.59 21.60
N PRO A 32 31.75 -39.66 21.47
CA PRO A 32 31.67 -38.61 20.51
C PRO A 32 31.60 -39.15 19.08
N VAL A 33 30.63 -38.76 18.29
CA VAL A 33 30.41 -39.23 16.91
C VAL A 33 30.59 -38.10 15.94
N LEU A 34 31.38 -38.30 14.88
CA LEU A 34 31.61 -37.29 13.84
C LEU A 34 30.40 -37.18 12.93
N ARG A 35 30.03 -35.94 12.59
CA ARG A 35 28.97 -35.61 11.62
C ARG A 35 29.56 -35.46 10.22
N ALA A 36 28.97 -36.11 9.23
CA ALA A 36 29.38 -35.94 7.82
C ALA A 36 28.97 -34.58 7.25
N ASN A 37 27.79 -34.08 7.64
CA ASN A 37 27.26 -32.81 7.18
C ASN A 37 27.01 -31.90 8.38
N VAL A 38 27.59 -30.72 8.32
CA VAL A 38 27.56 -29.70 9.37
C VAL A 38 27.00 -28.42 8.82
N THR A 39 26.04 -27.83 9.52
CA THR A 39 25.49 -26.52 9.15
C THR A 39 25.82 -25.53 10.27
N VAL A 40 26.47 -24.41 9.90
CA VAL A 40 26.85 -23.38 10.85
C VAL A 40 26.22 -22.03 10.44
N THR A 41 25.87 -21.23 11.43
CA THR A 41 25.33 -19.89 11.23
C THR A 41 26.40 -18.80 11.34
N GLY A 42 27.43 -19.04 12.15
CA GLY A 42 28.49 -18.06 12.40
C GLY A 42 29.72 -18.25 11.48
N ASP A 43 30.71 -17.42 11.71
CA ASP A 43 31.99 -17.43 10.97
C ASP A 43 33.01 -18.44 11.50
N ILE A 44 32.68 -19.15 12.57
CA ILE A 44 33.53 -20.10 13.25
C ILE A 44 32.82 -21.44 13.37
N VAL A 45 33.53 -22.53 13.05
CA VAL A 45 33.12 -23.89 13.27
C VAL A 45 33.64 -24.32 14.63
N ARG A 46 32.76 -24.79 15.50
CA ARG A 46 33.06 -25.26 16.84
C ARG A 46 33.06 -26.78 16.91
N ILE A 47 33.66 -27.31 17.96
CA ILE A 47 33.70 -28.78 18.18
C ILE A 47 32.29 -29.37 18.22
N GLY A 48 31.35 -28.71 18.91
CA GLY A 48 29.94 -29.16 19.00
C GLY A 48 29.18 -29.12 17.68
N ASP A 49 29.69 -28.41 16.64
CA ASP A 49 29.08 -28.43 15.32
C ASP A 49 29.47 -29.74 14.57
N VAL A 50 30.70 -30.17 14.71
CA VAL A 50 31.28 -31.31 13.95
C VAL A 50 31.11 -32.67 14.61
N ILE A 51 30.90 -32.70 15.93
CA ILE A 51 30.69 -33.96 16.67
C ILE A 51 29.47 -33.90 17.58
N ASP A 52 28.77 -35.01 17.69
CA ASP A 52 27.78 -35.25 18.75
C ASP A 52 28.49 -35.57 20.06
N ASN A 53 27.85 -35.25 21.18
CA ASN A 53 28.36 -35.54 22.53
C ASN A 53 29.71 -34.85 22.83
N ALA A 54 29.92 -33.65 22.33
CA ALA A 54 31.15 -32.86 22.54
C ALA A 54 31.40 -32.44 24.01
N GLY A 55 30.38 -32.56 24.87
CA GLY A 55 30.48 -32.18 26.30
C GLY A 55 30.97 -30.75 26.52
N PRO A 56 31.88 -30.53 27.47
CA PRO A 56 32.38 -29.20 27.79
C PRO A 56 33.21 -28.55 26.64
N ALA A 57 33.72 -29.37 25.70
CA ALA A 57 34.52 -28.90 24.58
C ALA A 57 33.65 -28.33 23.44
N ALA A 58 32.32 -28.45 23.50
CA ALA A 58 31.41 -28.07 22.41
C ALA A 58 31.59 -26.61 21.89
N GLN A 59 31.93 -25.66 22.75
CA GLN A 59 32.08 -24.26 22.42
C GLN A 59 33.46 -23.85 21.89
N ILE A 60 34.43 -24.79 21.88
CA ILE A 60 35.78 -24.50 21.42
C ILE A 60 35.79 -24.35 19.89
N ALA A 61 36.35 -23.24 19.42
CA ALA A 61 36.50 -22.96 17.99
C ALA A 61 37.66 -23.79 17.39
N ILE A 62 37.44 -24.43 16.25
CA ILE A 62 38.45 -25.27 15.58
C ILE A 62 38.82 -24.77 14.16
N TYR A 63 37.84 -24.25 13.43
CA TYR A 63 38.06 -23.77 12.06
C TYR A 63 37.28 -22.52 11.80
N ARG A 64 37.69 -21.77 10.78
CA ARG A 64 36.88 -20.73 10.17
C ARG A 64 35.84 -21.38 9.26
N ALA A 65 34.61 -20.92 9.34
CA ALA A 65 33.54 -21.34 8.44
C ALA A 65 33.84 -20.89 6.99
N PRO A 66 33.29 -21.56 5.99
CA PRO A 66 33.37 -21.08 4.60
C PRO A 66 32.65 -19.74 4.43
N ASP A 67 32.71 -19.16 3.22
CA ASP A 67 32.02 -17.92 2.91
C ASP A 67 30.51 -18.06 3.05
N LEU A 68 29.82 -16.94 3.28
CA LEU A 68 28.38 -16.89 3.47
C LEU A 68 27.62 -17.59 2.33
N GLY A 69 26.77 -18.55 2.67
CA GLY A 69 25.96 -19.31 1.72
C GLY A 69 26.76 -20.30 0.88
N THR A 70 27.98 -20.66 1.30
CA THR A 70 28.82 -21.63 0.60
C THR A 70 29.08 -22.87 1.43
N THR A 71 29.55 -23.92 0.77
CA THR A 71 29.90 -25.20 1.37
C THR A 71 31.38 -25.47 1.14
N GLY A 72 32.06 -25.88 2.21
CA GLY A 72 33.45 -26.32 2.18
C GLY A 72 33.58 -27.74 2.67
N ALA A 73 34.58 -28.48 2.23
CA ALA A 73 34.89 -29.83 2.68
C ALA A 73 36.19 -29.83 3.52
N LEU A 74 36.15 -30.48 4.65
CA LEU A 74 37.29 -30.67 5.56
C LEU A 74 37.65 -32.14 5.59
N PRO A 75 38.88 -32.56 5.25
CA PRO A 75 39.31 -33.94 5.41
C PRO A 75 39.15 -34.40 6.84
N THR A 76 38.56 -35.58 7.06
CA THR A 76 38.32 -36.15 8.41
C THR A 76 39.59 -36.24 9.23
N ALA A 77 40.72 -36.58 8.60
CA ALA A 77 42.00 -36.66 9.30
C ALA A 77 42.40 -35.30 9.93
N GLN A 78 42.10 -34.22 9.25
CA GLN A 78 42.38 -32.84 9.71
C GLN A 78 41.45 -32.48 10.91
N VAL A 79 40.17 -32.81 10.80
CA VAL A 79 39.21 -32.58 11.87
C VAL A 79 39.60 -33.36 13.12
N LEU A 80 39.93 -34.66 12.97
CA LEU A 80 40.37 -35.50 14.08
C LEU A 80 41.68 -35.01 14.73
N ALA A 81 42.61 -34.48 13.94
CA ALA A 81 43.83 -33.90 14.47
C ALA A 81 43.54 -32.65 15.34
N ALA A 82 42.61 -31.78 14.86
CA ALA A 82 42.16 -30.60 15.63
C ALA A 82 41.43 -30.98 16.92
N LEU A 83 40.56 -32.02 16.87
CA LEU A 83 39.85 -32.53 18.05
C LEU A 83 40.82 -33.06 19.12
N ARG A 84 41.86 -33.82 18.70
CA ARG A 84 42.91 -34.33 19.61
C ARG A 84 43.70 -33.20 20.27
N ALA A 85 44.01 -32.11 19.56
CA ALA A 85 44.68 -30.93 20.11
C ALA A 85 43.89 -30.31 21.28
N HIS A 86 42.58 -30.47 21.29
CA HIS A 86 41.67 -30.01 22.36
C HIS A 86 41.26 -31.14 23.31
N GLN A 87 42.02 -32.24 23.36
CA GLN A 87 41.83 -33.38 24.26
C GLN A 87 40.51 -34.16 24.05
N VAL A 88 39.87 -34.03 22.90
CA VAL A 88 38.74 -34.85 22.51
C VAL A 88 39.26 -36.11 21.84
N ILE A 89 39.16 -37.24 22.56
CA ILE A 89 39.71 -38.53 22.15
C ILE A 89 38.58 -39.52 21.99
N GLY A 90 38.78 -40.57 21.15
CA GLY A 90 37.81 -41.65 20.99
C GLY A 90 36.60 -41.27 20.13
N VAL A 91 36.75 -40.34 19.19
CA VAL A 91 35.70 -39.94 18.26
C VAL A 91 35.47 -41.04 17.23
N ASP A 92 34.23 -41.50 17.11
CA ASP A 92 33.84 -42.44 16.06
C ASP A 92 33.58 -41.68 14.76
N ALA A 93 34.38 -42.00 13.74
CA ALA A 93 34.30 -41.32 12.44
C ALA A 93 33.42 -42.05 11.40
N HIS A 94 32.89 -43.24 11.70
CA HIS A 94 31.99 -44.04 10.82
C HIS A 94 32.43 -44.05 9.33
N ASP A 95 33.71 -44.23 9.04
CA ASP A 95 34.32 -44.22 7.70
C ASP A 95 34.07 -42.93 6.89
N ILE A 96 33.72 -41.84 7.55
CA ILE A 96 33.57 -40.50 6.91
C ILE A 96 34.95 -40.07 6.43
N LYS A 97 35.08 -39.80 5.13
CA LYS A 97 36.32 -39.32 4.50
C LYS A 97 36.51 -37.80 4.64
N GLU A 98 35.41 -37.06 4.59
CA GLU A 98 35.39 -35.64 4.70
C GLU A 98 34.12 -35.14 5.43
N VAL A 99 34.25 -34.04 6.15
CA VAL A 99 33.14 -33.35 6.80
C VAL A 99 32.77 -32.17 5.92
N VAL A 100 31.54 -32.18 5.46
CA VAL A 100 30.99 -31.10 4.61
C VAL A 100 30.40 -30.04 5.53
N VAL A 101 30.96 -28.83 5.48
CA VAL A 101 30.50 -27.70 6.30
C VAL A 101 29.80 -26.66 5.40
N THR A 102 28.54 -26.43 5.66
CA THR A 102 27.73 -25.42 4.97
C THR A 102 27.50 -24.24 5.92
N ARG A 103 27.89 -23.04 5.49
CA ARG A 103 27.56 -21.82 6.22
C ARG A 103 26.25 -21.25 5.69
N LEU A 104 25.27 -21.12 6.56
CA LEU A 104 24.01 -20.48 6.21
C LEU A 104 24.20 -18.99 5.96
N ALA A 105 23.39 -18.45 5.05
CA ALA A 105 23.29 -17.02 4.81
C ALA A 105 21.85 -16.62 4.66
N ARG A 106 21.53 -15.40 5.11
CA ARG A 106 20.32 -14.68 4.71
C ARG A 106 20.67 -13.88 3.47
N THR A 107 19.93 -14.07 2.40
CA THR A 107 20.04 -13.23 1.20
C THR A 107 18.97 -12.15 1.25
N VAL A 108 19.40 -10.91 1.11
CA VAL A 108 18.54 -9.75 0.87
C VAL A 108 18.55 -9.50 -0.62
N GLU A 109 17.43 -9.72 -1.27
CA GLU A 109 17.31 -9.55 -2.72
C GLU A 109 17.32 -8.08 -3.13
N VAL A 110 17.79 -7.79 -4.34
CA VAL A 110 17.79 -6.44 -4.93
C VAL A 110 16.41 -5.78 -4.81
N LYS A 111 15.35 -6.53 -5.10
CA LYS A 111 13.97 -6.02 -5.02
C LYS A 111 13.55 -5.61 -3.60
N GLU A 112 13.99 -6.36 -2.59
CA GLU A 112 13.75 -6.02 -1.18
C GLU A 112 14.47 -4.73 -0.80
N ILE A 113 15.71 -4.55 -1.28
CA ILE A 113 16.48 -3.32 -1.08
C ILE A 113 15.78 -2.12 -1.75
N GLU A 114 15.36 -2.25 -2.99
CA GLU A 114 14.64 -1.20 -3.72
C GLU A 114 13.36 -0.78 -2.97
N GLN A 115 12.57 -1.75 -2.53
CA GLN A 115 11.36 -1.49 -1.78
C GLN A 115 11.63 -0.83 -0.43
N ALA A 116 12.66 -1.27 0.29
CA ALA A 116 13.06 -0.68 1.55
C ALA A 116 13.53 0.78 1.38
N VAL A 117 14.32 1.06 0.33
CA VAL A 117 14.78 2.43 0.03
C VAL A 117 13.60 3.31 -0.39
N ALA A 118 12.71 2.84 -1.28
CA ALA A 118 11.52 3.59 -1.67
C ALA A 118 10.64 3.94 -0.47
N GLY A 119 10.38 2.96 0.42
CA GLY A 119 9.62 3.19 1.65
C GLY A 119 10.31 4.14 2.63
N ALA A 120 11.65 4.12 2.70
CA ALA A 120 12.39 5.05 3.55
C ALA A 120 12.35 6.51 3.03
N LEU A 121 12.11 6.71 1.73
CA LEU A 121 12.02 8.01 1.08
C LEU A 121 10.57 8.51 0.91
N GLU A 122 9.60 7.65 1.11
CA GLU A 122 8.18 7.93 0.99
C GLU A 122 7.78 9.13 1.86
N HIS A 123 6.99 10.05 1.28
CA HIS A 123 6.46 11.26 1.93
C HIS A 123 7.52 12.20 2.53
N ARG A 124 8.80 12.03 2.16
CA ARG A 124 9.87 12.92 2.62
C ARG A 124 10.15 14.04 1.62
N ASN A 125 10.39 15.25 2.14
CA ASN A 125 10.81 16.43 1.36
C ASN A 125 9.93 16.72 0.12
N GLY A 126 8.64 16.36 0.14
CA GLY A 126 7.68 16.63 -0.94
C GLY A 126 7.58 15.52 -1.99
N PHE A 127 8.27 14.40 -1.81
CA PHE A 127 8.05 13.19 -2.60
C PHE A 127 6.75 12.50 -2.17
N GLY A 128 6.09 11.82 -3.12
CA GLY A 128 4.85 11.09 -2.89
C GLY A 128 5.09 9.64 -2.41
N ASP A 129 4.16 8.77 -2.77
CA ASP A 129 4.15 7.36 -2.37
C ASP A 129 5.34 6.58 -2.96
N ALA A 130 5.82 5.58 -2.22
CA ALA A 130 6.94 4.72 -2.62
C ALA A 130 6.74 4.08 -4.01
N ALA A 131 5.51 3.71 -4.36
CA ALA A 131 5.17 3.12 -5.66
C ALA A 131 5.43 4.06 -6.85
N ASN A 132 5.47 5.35 -6.59
CA ASN A 132 5.70 6.40 -7.58
C ASN A 132 7.15 6.86 -7.67
N LEU A 133 8.03 6.29 -6.86
CA LEU A 133 9.45 6.63 -6.85
C LEU A 133 10.22 5.72 -7.80
N SER A 134 10.95 6.32 -8.72
CA SER A 134 11.93 5.63 -9.58
C SER A 134 13.31 5.88 -9.01
N LEU A 135 13.98 4.81 -8.59
CA LEU A 135 15.30 4.85 -7.98
C LEU A 135 16.38 4.50 -8.99
N THR A 136 17.46 5.25 -8.98
CA THR A 136 18.70 4.94 -9.70
C THR A 136 19.85 4.94 -8.71
N PHE A 137 20.48 3.80 -8.49
CA PHE A 137 21.56 3.67 -7.51
C PHE A 137 22.91 4.06 -8.13
N ASP A 138 23.80 4.63 -7.32
CA ASP A 138 25.16 5.02 -7.76
C ASP A 138 26.03 3.79 -8.11
N ARG A 139 25.67 2.61 -7.60
CA ARG A 139 26.31 1.32 -7.87
C ARG A 139 25.26 0.31 -8.22
N ASP A 140 25.59 -0.59 -9.12
CA ASP A 140 24.70 -1.70 -9.47
C ASP A 140 24.38 -2.51 -8.21
N LEU A 141 23.09 -2.67 -7.92
CA LEU A 141 22.64 -3.48 -6.82
C LEU A 141 22.87 -4.96 -7.12
N GLN A 142 23.37 -5.64 -6.12
CA GLN A 142 23.48 -7.09 -6.08
C GLN A 142 22.81 -7.60 -4.80
N ASP A 143 22.45 -8.86 -4.83
CA ASP A 143 21.92 -9.52 -3.63
C ASP A 143 22.97 -9.47 -2.52
N VAL A 144 22.57 -8.99 -1.36
CA VAL A 144 23.43 -8.88 -0.20
C VAL A 144 23.29 -10.12 0.65
N ARG A 145 24.39 -10.85 0.81
CA ARG A 145 24.43 -12.03 1.72
C ARG A 145 24.87 -11.58 3.10
N LEU A 146 24.05 -11.90 4.08
CA LEU A 146 24.26 -11.59 5.48
C LEU A 146 24.38 -12.89 6.26
N ASP A 147 24.98 -12.82 7.43
CA ASP A 147 24.98 -13.91 8.39
C ASP A 147 23.53 -14.32 8.72
N ALA A 148 23.27 -15.62 8.84
CA ALA A 148 21.94 -16.15 9.11
C ALA A 148 21.35 -15.68 10.45
N SER A 149 22.19 -15.22 11.36
CA SER A 149 21.77 -14.62 12.63
C SER A 149 21.16 -13.21 12.49
N ASN A 150 21.33 -12.54 11.34
CA ASN A 150 20.67 -11.28 11.04
C ASN A 150 19.21 -11.50 10.63
N THR A 151 18.37 -11.88 11.58
CA THR A 151 16.95 -12.20 11.35
C THR A 151 16.03 -10.99 11.42
N GLY A 152 16.52 -9.85 11.88
CA GLY A 152 15.75 -8.61 12.04
C GLY A 152 15.22 -8.07 10.71
N ALA A 153 14.21 -7.22 10.78
CA ALA A 153 13.72 -6.48 9.62
C ALA A 153 14.76 -5.43 9.18
N ILE A 154 14.74 -5.05 7.90
CA ILE A 154 15.54 -3.95 7.37
C ILE A 154 14.91 -2.64 7.84
N GLN A 155 15.54 -1.96 8.84
CA GLN A 155 15.01 -0.74 9.42
C GLN A 155 15.84 0.48 9.00
N PRO A 156 15.19 1.54 8.46
CA PRO A 156 15.91 2.76 8.11
C PRO A 156 16.31 3.54 9.37
N THR A 157 17.60 3.72 9.58
CA THR A 157 18.14 4.53 10.69
C THR A 157 18.42 5.97 10.28
N SER A 158 18.75 6.18 9.01
CA SER A 158 18.95 7.51 8.44
C SER A 158 18.49 7.52 6.99
N ALA A 159 17.67 8.51 6.63
CA ALA A 159 17.28 8.74 5.25
C ALA A 159 17.36 10.24 4.97
N ARG A 160 18.28 10.62 4.09
CA ARG A 160 18.51 11.99 3.62
C ARG A 160 18.20 12.05 2.14
N ILE A 161 17.56 13.12 1.71
CA ILE A 161 17.23 13.38 0.31
C ILE A 161 17.39 14.89 0.05
N ASP A 162 18.03 15.22 -1.04
CA ASP A 162 18.09 16.58 -1.56
C ASP A 162 16.96 16.77 -2.59
N PRO A 163 15.96 17.59 -2.32
CA PRO A 163 14.81 17.77 -3.21
C PRO A 163 15.13 18.43 -4.55
N ARG A 164 16.30 19.09 -4.68
CA ARG A 164 16.71 19.75 -5.92
C ARG A 164 17.35 18.78 -6.90
N SER A 165 18.28 17.97 -6.40
CA SER A 165 19.01 17.01 -7.22
C SER A 165 18.39 15.61 -7.23
N GLY A 166 17.45 15.33 -6.32
CA GLY A 166 16.92 14.02 -6.10
C GLY A 166 17.92 13.03 -5.48
N ARG A 167 19.11 13.50 -5.04
CA ARG A 167 20.10 12.60 -4.44
C ARG A 167 19.65 12.14 -3.07
N PHE A 168 19.75 10.83 -2.85
CA PHE A 168 19.45 10.21 -1.58
C PHE A 168 20.66 9.49 -0.98
N ASP A 169 20.64 9.38 0.36
CA ASP A 169 21.58 8.63 1.18
C ASP A 169 20.78 7.98 2.31
N VAL A 170 20.59 6.68 2.22
CA VAL A 170 19.80 5.90 3.18
C VAL A 170 20.68 4.86 3.83
N THR A 171 20.63 4.79 5.16
CA THR A 171 21.30 3.78 5.96
C THR A 171 20.25 2.93 6.67
N PHE A 172 20.40 1.62 6.55
CA PHE A 172 19.59 0.63 7.24
C PHE A 172 20.38 -0.10 8.29
N GLU A 173 19.70 -0.57 9.31
CA GLU A 173 20.22 -1.51 10.29
C GLU A 173 19.36 -2.78 10.30
N ILE A 174 20.02 -3.91 10.46
CA ILE A 174 19.40 -5.23 10.57
C ILE A 174 19.88 -5.84 11.88
N ASP A 175 18.95 -6.10 12.78
CA ASP A 175 19.26 -6.66 14.09
C ASP A 175 19.75 -8.10 13.97
N ASN A 176 20.66 -8.44 14.87
CA ASN A 176 21.25 -9.75 14.97
C ASN A 176 20.68 -10.50 16.18
N ALA A 177 20.07 -11.68 15.96
CA ALA A 177 19.48 -12.51 17.01
C ALA A 177 20.51 -13.03 18.03
N SER A 178 21.80 -13.07 17.69
CA SER A 178 22.86 -13.50 18.59
C SER A 178 23.32 -12.41 19.59
N GLY A 179 22.71 -11.21 19.56
CA GLY A 179 23.11 -10.08 20.40
C GLY A 179 24.41 -9.40 19.95
N ALA A 180 24.93 -9.74 18.77
CA ALA A 180 26.03 -9.03 18.13
C ALA A 180 25.57 -7.67 17.60
N ALA A 181 26.53 -6.81 17.26
CA ALA A 181 26.21 -5.49 16.69
C ALA A 181 25.34 -5.65 15.42
N PRO A 182 24.35 -4.75 15.22
CA PRO A 182 23.51 -4.78 14.04
C PRO A 182 24.33 -4.53 12.76
N THR A 183 23.93 -5.19 11.68
CA THR A 183 24.56 -4.98 10.38
C THR A 183 24.02 -3.72 9.73
N LYS A 184 24.93 -2.85 9.26
CA LYS A 184 24.58 -1.59 8.59
C LYS A 184 24.73 -1.73 7.09
N LEU A 185 23.69 -1.33 6.36
CA LEU A 185 23.68 -1.25 4.90
C LEU A 185 23.41 0.21 4.50
N ARG A 186 24.25 0.75 3.60
CA ARG A 186 24.09 2.12 3.10
C ARG A 186 23.94 2.12 1.60
N PHE A 187 22.89 2.81 1.13
CA PHE A 187 22.57 2.95 -0.29
C PHE A 187 22.50 4.42 -0.66
N THR A 188 23.13 4.76 -1.79
CA THR A 188 23.13 6.11 -2.35
C THR A 188 22.71 6.08 -3.79
N GLY A 189 22.11 7.17 -4.26
CA GLY A 189 21.64 7.26 -5.63
C GLY A 189 20.80 8.50 -5.87
N THR A 190 19.98 8.44 -6.90
CA THR A 190 19.00 9.48 -7.25
C THR A 190 17.60 8.90 -7.31
N VAL A 191 16.62 9.68 -6.87
CA VAL A 191 15.20 9.36 -6.91
C VAL A 191 14.46 10.39 -7.74
N VAL A 192 13.54 9.92 -8.57
CA VAL A 192 12.66 10.75 -9.38
C VAL A 192 11.23 10.31 -9.11
N GLU A 193 10.36 11.25 -8.76
CA GLU A 193 8.93 10.97 -8.65
C GLU A 193 8.33 10.84 -10.05
N THR A 194 7.69 9.70 -10.31
CA THR A 194 7.06 9.38 -11.59
C THR A 194 5.56 9.22 -11.40
N LEU A 195 4.79 9.53 -12.43
CA LEU A 195 3.35 9.33 -12.46
C LEU A 195 2.96 8.56 -13.72
N GLU A 196 1.93 7.75 -13.61
CA GLU A 196 1.30 7.14 -14.78
C GLU A 196 0.44 8.17 -15.47
N VAL A 197 0.75 8.44 -16.73
CA VAL A 197 0.07 9.44 -17.54
C VAL A 197 -0.35 8.86 -18.88
N ALA A 198 -1.48 9.33 -19.38
CA ALA A 198 -1.89 9.06 -20.74
C ALA A 198 -1.03 9.88 -21.71
N VAL A 199 -0.44 9.20 -22.69
CA VAL A 199 0.41 9.80 -23.73
C VAL A 199 -0.20 9.51 -25.09
N LEU A 200 -0.12 10.47 -26.02
CA LEU A 200 -0.64 10.28 -27.37
C LEU A 200 0.33 9.48 -28.24
N THR A 201 -0.20 8.53 -28.99
CA THR A 201 0.57 7.75 -29.98
C THR A 201 0.75 8.48 -31.31
N ARG A 202 -0.10 9.47 -31.61
CA ARG A 202 -0.10 10.29 -32.82
C ARG A 202 -0.35 11.77 -32.54
N ASN A 203 -0.10 12.62 -33.52
CA ASN A 203 -0.51 14.01 -33.45
C ASN A 203 -2.03 14.11 -33.50
N VAL A 204 -2.61 14.97 -32.67
CA VAL A 204 -4.05 15.20 -32.59
C VAL A 204 -4.31 16.69 -32.71
N ASP A 205 -5.24 17.06 -33.59
CA ASP A 205 -5.61 18.45 -33.81
C ASP A 205 -6.69 18.90 -32.81
N ARG A 206 -6.89 20.23 -32.75
CA ARG A 206 -7.94 20.82 -31.90
C ARG A 206 -9.32 20.31 -32.33
N GLY A 207 -10.10 19.81 -31.35
CA GLY A 207 -11.46 19.33 -31.59
C GLY A 207 -11.54 17.86 -31.99
N ASP A 208 -10.39 17.19 -32.18
CA ASP A 208 -10.39 15.76 -32.46
C ASP A 208 -10.85 14.95 -31.26
N LEU A 209 -11.65 13.93 -31.52
CA LEU A 209 -12.11 12.98 -30.51
C LEU A 209 -11.01 11.93 -30.24
N LEU A 210 -10.61 11.81 -28.99
CA LEU A 210 -9.62 10.84 -28.56
C LEU A 210 -10.21 9.43 -28.49
N LYS A 211 -9.58 8.51 -29.21
CA LYS A 211 -9.93 7.11 -29.19
C LYS A 211 -9.00 6.33 -28.25
N SER A 212 -9.44 5.16 -27.78
CA SER A 212 -8.62 4.29 -26.95
C SER A 212 -7.30 3.88 -27.63
N SER A 213 -7.28 3.76 -28.96
CA SER A 213 -6.08 3.46 -29.76
C SER A 213 -5.06 4.59 -29.83
N ASP A 214 -5.49 5.83 -29.58
CA ASP A 214 -4.65 7.01 -29.66
C ASP A 214 -3.88 7.27 -28.37
N ILE A 215 -4.14 6.47 -27.31
CA ILE A 215 -3.65 6.70 -25.96
C ILE A 215 -2.95 5.46 -25.42
N VAL A 216 -1.70 5.65 -24.97
CA VAL A 216 -0.93 4.66 -24.21
C VAL A 216 -0.65 5.23 -22.82
N VAL A 217 -0.64 4.38 -21.81
CA VAL A 217 -0.25 4.76 -20.45
C VAL A 217 1.24 4.53 -20.30
N GLU A 218 1.96 5.58 -19.94
CA GLU A 218 3.40 5.53 -19.69
C GLU A 218 3.71 6.15 -18.34
N ARG A 219 4.78 5.67 -17.72
CA ARG A 219 5.30 6.27 -16.49
C ARG A 219 6.30 7.36 -16.85
N ARG A 220 6.02 8.61 -16.46
CA ARG A 220 6.84 9.79 -16.78
C ARG A 220 7.22 10.55 -15.51
N PRO A 221 8.40 11.18 -15.48
CA PRO A 221 8.78 12.08 -14.39
C PRO A 221 7.73 13.16 -14.17
N LYS A 222 7.31 13.35 -12.94
CA LYS A 222 6.30 14.37 -12.54
C LYS A 222 6.72 15.76 -13.00
N ALA A 223 8.03 16.07 -12.97
CA ALA A 223 8.55 17.36 -13.43
C ALA A 223 8.30 17.63 -14.92
N GLU A 224 8.24 16.61 -15.78
CA GLU A 224 7.98 16.74 -17.22
C GLU A 224 6.51 16.96 -17.53
N ILE A 225 5.60 16.52 -16.65
CA ILE A 225 4.17 16.58 -16.90
C ILE A 225 3.67 18.02 -16.80
N GLY A 226 4.19 18.80 -15.85
CA GLY A 226 3.92 20.25 -15.72
C GLY A 226 2.45 20.60 -15.55
N GLY A 227 1.71 19.87 -14.73
CA GLY A 227 0.30 20.12 -14.40
C GLY A 227 -0.42 18.84 -13.98
N ASP A 228 -1.76 18.91 -13.90
CA ASP A 228 -2.60 17.76 -13.53
C ASP A 228 -2.71 16.78 -14.71
N PRO A 229 -2.17 15.55 -14.60
CA PRO A 229 -2.21 14.57 -15.67
C PRO A 229 -3.62 14.03 -15.88
N ALA A 230 -3.99 13.80 -17.13
CA ALA A 230 -5.22 13.10 -17.45
C ALA A 230 -4.96 11.58 -17.46
N GLY A 231 -5.77 10.83 -16.74
CA GLY A 231 -5.80 9.36 -16.84
C GLY A 231 -6.42 8.91 -18.18
N ARG A 232 -6.06 7.70 -18.64
CA ARG A 232 -6.60 7.15 -19.89
C ARG A 232 -8.14 7.11 -19.91
N ASP A 233 -8.75 6.64 -18.84
CA ASP A 233 -10.21 6.47 -18.75
C ASP A 233 -10.96 7.81 -18.88
N ARG A 234 -10.35 8.87 -18.35
CA ARG A 234 -10.90 10.22 -18.47
C ARG A 234 -10.67 10.81 -19.85
N ALA A 235 -9.58 10.45 -20.53
CA ALA A 235 -9.21 11.02 -21.81
C ALA A 235 -9.95 10.39 -23.01
N VAL A 236 -10.29 9.11 -22.93
CA VAL A 236 -11.03 8.40 -24.00
C VAL A 236 -12.43 9.00 -24.14
N GLY A 237 -12.79 9.38 -25.37
CA GLY A 237 -14.09 10.01 -25.68
C GLY A 237 -14.14 11.52 -25.43
N MET A 238 -13.06 12.13 -24.93
CA MET A 238 -12.93 13.58 -24.83
C MET A 238 -12.37 14.18 -26.12
N GLN A 239 -12.58 15.49 -26.32
CA GLN A 239 -11.96 16.26 -27.40
C GLN A 239 -10.78 17.06 -26.88
N THR A 240 -9.81 17.31 -27.78
CA THR A 240 -8.66 18.16 -27.47
C THR A 240 -9.02 19.62 -27.62
N ARG A 241 -8.65 20.45 -26.64
CA ARG A 241 -8.83 21.89 -26.68
C ARG A 241 -7.80 22.58 -27.57
N ARG A 242 -6.62 22.01 -27.74
CA ARG A 242 -5.49 22.49 -28.53
C ARG A 242 -4.82 21.35 -29.28
N PRO A 243 -4.03 21.63 -30.32
CA PRO A 243 -3.23 20.60 -30.96
C PRO A 243 -2.20 20.01 -29.97
N ILE A 244 -2.06 18.69 -29.96
CA ILE A 244 -1.13 17.97 -29.09
C ILE A 244 -0.31 17.02 -29.96
N ARG A 245 1.01 17.02 -29.75
CA ARG A 245 1.92 16.18 -30.52
C ARG A 245 1.94 14.76 -29.96
N ALA A 246 2.32 13.83 -30.83
CA ALA A 246 2.66 12.45 -30.40
C ALA A 246 3.72 12.48 -29.28
N ASN A 247 3.65 11.53 -28.38
CA ASN A 247 4.55 11.36 -27.25
C ASN A 247 4.49 12.48 -26.18
N GLN A 248 3.46 13.34 -26.22
CA GLN A 248 3.21 14.32 -25.17
C GLN A 248 2.21 13.79 -24.15
N PRO A 249 2.46 14.01 -22.83
CA PRO A 249 1.51 13.65 -21.79
C PRO A 249 0.26 14.53 -21.88
N LEU A 250 -0.89 13.89 -21.76
CA LEU A 250 -2.19 14.57 -21.72
C LEU A 250 -2.41 15.20 -20.35
N LYS A 251 -2.87 16.46 -20.37
CA LYS A 251 -3.26 17.19 -19.15
C LYS A 251 -4.78 17.31 -19.12
N THR A 252 -5.34 17.32 -17.92
CA THR A 252 -6.79 17.53 -17.73
C THR A 252 -7.26 18.84 -18.38
N ALA A 253 -6.42 19.87 -18.35
CA ALA A 253 -6.73 21.17 -18.98
C ALA A 253 -6.78 21.13 -20.51
N ASP A 254 -6.19 20.13 -21.15
CA ASP A 254 -6.17 19.96 -22.61
C ASP A 254 -7.43 19.28 -23.14
N LEU A 255 -8.25 18.73 -22.24
CA LEU A 255 -9.44 17.95 -22.56
C LEU A 255 -10.72 18.77 -22.38
N VAL A 256 -11.69 18.51 -23.23
CA VAL A 256 -13.03 19.09 -23.16
C VAL A 256 -14.04 18.00 -23.52
N LYS A 257 -15.23 18.06 -22.94
CA LYS A 257 -16.32 17.14 -23.32
C LYS A 257 -16.69 17.40 -24.80
N PRO A 258 -16.94 16.33 -25.58
CA PRO A 258 -17.32 16.50 -26.98
C PRO A 258 -18.70 17.15 -27.11
N ASP A 259 -18.84 18.03 -28.09
CA ASP A 259 -20.13 18.55 -28.47
C ASP A 259 -20.98 17.40 -29.05
N LEU A 260 -22.07 17.06 -28.39
CA LEU A 260 -23.03 16.08 -28.87
C LEU A 260 -24.04 16.64 -29.83
N VAL A 261 -24.25 17.95 -29.78
CA VAL A 261 -25.06 18.73 -30.68
C VAL A 261 -24.24 19.90 -31.21
N GLN A 262 -24.17 20.07 -32.52
CA GLN A 262 -23.50 21.19 -33.17
C GLN A 262 -24.51 22.21 -33.70
N ARG A 263 -24.11 23.43 -33.74
CA ARG A 263 -24.92 24.49 -34.38
C ARG A 263 -25.24 24.12 -35.82
N ASP A 264 -26.46 24.44 -36.26
CA ASP A 264 -27.01 24.12 -37.58
C ASP A 264 -27.24 22.60 -37.85
N GLN A 265 -26.97 21.75 -36.88
CA GLN A 265 -27.21 20.31 -36.99
C GLN A 265 -28.70 19.98 -36.84
N ASN A 266 -29.17 19.00 -37.64
CA ASN A 266 -30.49 18.42 -37.43
C ASN A 266 -30.46 17.51 -36.20
N VAL A 267 -31.32 17.82 -35.24
CA VAL A 267 -31.42 17.08 -33.95
C VAL A 267 -32.83 16.53 -33.77
N THR A 268 -32.92 15.50 -32.95
CA THR A 268 -34.20 14.93 -32.53
C THR A 268 -34.55 15.53 -31.16
N LEU A 269 -35.66 16.25 -31.12
CA LEU A 269 -36.29 16.73 -29.89
C LEU A 269 -37.11 15.57 -29.28
N VAL A 270 -36.85 15.26 -28.04
CA VAL A 270 -37.57 14.24 -27.28
C VAL A 270 -38.38 14.93 -26.17
N TYR A 271 -39.66 14.84 -26.24
CA TYR A 271 -40.56 15.32 -25.20
C TYR A 271 -40.96 14.14 -24.32
N GLN A 272 -40.68 14.28 -23.05
CA GLN A 272 -41.02 13.29 -22.04
C GLN A 272 -41.98 13.92 -21.03
N ALA A 273 -43.19 13.43 -20.94
CA ALA A 273 -44.18 13.82 -19.94
C ALA A 273 -45.08 12.67 -19.56
N ALA A 274 -45.17 12.33 -18.27
CA ALA A 274 -46.12 11.41 -17.67
C ALA A 274 -46.37 10.10 -18.49
N GLY A 275 -45.27 9.47 -18.97
CA GLY A 275 -45.34 8.21 -19.77
C GLY A 275 -45.54 8.40 -21.26
N LEU A 276 -45.64 9.64 -21.76
CA LEU A 276 -45.75 9.95 -23.19
C LEU A 276 -44.34 10.36 -23.70
N TYR A 277 -43.90 9.70 -24.77
CA TYR A 277 -42.72 10.01 -25.53
C TYR A 277 -43.10 10.53 -26.92
N LEU A 278 -42.80 11.76 -27.18
CA LEU A 278 -42.98 12.36 -28.49
C LEU A 278 -41.64 12.79 -29.07
N THR A 279 -41.39 12.47 -30.32
CA THR A 279 -40.17 12.85 -31.01
C THR A 279 -40.49 13.79 -32.20
N THR A 280 -39.72 14.83 -32.38
CA THR A 280 -39.80 15.71 -33.54
C THR A 280 -38.41 16.12 -33.99
N ARG A 281 -38.27 16.50 -35.27
CA ARG A 281 -37.01 17.01 -35.80
C ARG A 281 -36.94 18.51 -35.62
N GLY A 282 -35.72 18.98 -35.24
CA GLY A 282 -35.40 20.38 -35.12
C GLY A 282 -34.01 20.66 -35.67
N LYS A 283 -33.71 21.96 -35.83
CA LYS A 283 -32.37 22.42 -36.18
C LYS A 283 -31.77 23.15 -34.97
N ALA A 284 -30.61 22.67 -34.49
CA ALA A 284 -29.92 23.28 -33.36
C ALA A 284 -29.42 24.67 -33.73
N LEU A 285 -29.67 25.66 -32.89
CA LEU A 285 -29.15 27.00 -33.01
C LEU A 285 -27.85 27.19 -32.25
N ASP A 286 -27.59 26.38 -31.25
CA ASP A 286 -26.41 26.40 -30.40
C ASP A 286 -25.73 25.02 -30.39
N SER A 287 -24.42 24.99 -30.12
CA SER A 287 -23.69 23.77 -29.84
C SER A 287 -23.78 23.46 -28.35
N GLY A 288 -23.75 22.17 -27.98
CA GLY A 288 -23.77 21.77 -26.58
C GLY A 288 -23.20 20.39 -26.35
N THR A 289 -22.62 20.22 -25.17
CA THR A 289 -22.17 18.94 -24.60
C THR A 289 -23.31 18.26 -23.85
N GLU A 290 -23.12 17.04 -23.39
CA GLU A 290 -24.11 16.33 -22.56
C GLU A 290 -24.47 17.13 -21.30
N GLY A 291 -25.76 17.36 -21.09
CA GLY A 291 -26.29 18.15 -19.98
C GLY A 291 -26.40 19.64 -20.24
N ASP A 292 -25.91 20.15 -21.36
CA ASP A 292 -26.04 21.57 -21.71
C ASP A 292 -27.43 21.90 -22.24
N THR A 293 -27.87 23.09 -21.97
CA THR A 293 -29.15 23.62 -22.50
C THR A 293 -28.90 24.27 -23.84
N VAL A 294 -29.58 23.83 -24.88
CA VAL A 294 -29.47 24.34 -26.26
C VAL A 294 -30.81 24.77 -26.80
N ASN A 295 -30.78 25.78 -27.70
CA ASN A 295 -31.94 26.24 -28.43
C ASN A 295 -32.07 25.48 -29.75
N VAL A 296 -33.26 24.95 -30.03
CA VAL A 296 -33.55 24.21 -31.24
C VAL A 296 -34.76 24.81 -31.96
N LEU A 297 -34.60 25.14 -33.22
CA LEU A 297 -35.66 25.61 -34.07
C LEU A 297 -36.48 24.44 -34.64
N ASN A 298 -37.75 24.40 -34.35
CA ASN A 298 -38.66 23.48 -35.02
C ASN A 298 -39.07 24.05 -36.40
N PRO A 299 -38.69 23.40 -37.51
CA PRO A 299 -38.98 23.94 -38.86
C PRO A 299 -40.45 23.95 -39.21
N GLN A 300 -41.27 23.11 -38.61
CA GLN A 300 -42.69 23.02 -38.87
C GLN A 300 -43.46 24.17 -38.19
N SER A 301 -43.19 24.38 -36.90
CA SER A 301 -43.86 25.42 -36.13
C SER A 301 -43.16 26.77 -36.14
N LYS A 302 -41.93 26.86 -36.69
CA LYS A 302 -41.02 28.04 -36.66
C LYS A 302 -40.78 28.59 -35.26
N ARG A 303 -40.94 27.75 -34.24
CA ARG A 303 -40.71 28.13 -32.83
C ARG A 303 -39.35 27.59 -32.36
N THR A 304 -38.71 28.41 -31.58
CA THR A 304 -37.52 27.99 -30.85
C THR A 304 -37.93 27.30 -29.57
N ILE A 305 -37.34 26.13 -29.32
CA ILE A 305 -37.58 25.28 -28.15
C ILE A 305 -36.25 25.12 -27.45
N THR A 306 -36.23 25.34 -26.15
CA THR A 306 -35.08 25.11 -25.30
C THR A 306 -35.14 23.71 -24.70
N GLY A 307 -34.04 22.95 -24.75
CA GLY A 307 -33.96 21.62 -24.20
C GLY A 307 -32.55 21.26 -23.78
N THR A 308 -32.42 20.19 -23.03
CA THR A 308 -31.16 19.66 -22.51
C THR A 308 -30.62 18.60 -23.46
N VAL A 309 -29.34 18.67 -23.79
CA VAL A 309 -28.64 17.68 -24.61
C VAL A 309 -28.49 16.38 -23.82
N THR A 310 -29.10 15.28 -24.28
CA THR A 310 -29.03 13.97 -23.64
C THR A 310 -28.26 12.92 -24.43
N GLY A 311 -27.90 13.24 -25.67
CA GLY A 311 -27.15 12.33 -26.52
C GLY A 311 -26.75 12.97 -27.84
N ARG A 312 -26.03 12.22 -28.67
CA ARG A 312 -25.59 12.70 -29.98
C ARG A 312 -26.78 13.03 -30.88
N GLY A 313 -26.97 14.32 -31.16
CA GLY A 313 -28.11 14.79 -31.95
C GLY A 313 -29.47 14.62 -31.26
N GLN A 314 -29.51 14.46 -29.95
CA GLN A 314 -30.72 14.33 -29.15
C GLN A 314 -30.81 15.43 -28.10
N VAL A 315 -31.97 16.04 -28.03
CA VAL A 315 -32.27 17.11 -27.07
C VAL A 315 -33.60 16.80 -26.40
N THR A 316 -33.58 16.66 -25.08
CA THR A 316 -34.78 16.38 -24.28
C THR A 316 -35.37 17.69 -23.80
N VAL A 317 -36.67 17.82 -24.00
CA VAL A 317 -37.44 18.97 -23.53
C VAL A 317 -38.28 18.53 -22.35
N GLU A 318 -37.97 19.06 -21.18
CA GLU A 318 -38.80 18.89 -19.98
C GLU A 318 -39.97 19.86 -20.04
N ILE A 319 -41.18 19.35 -20.12
CA ILE A 319 -42.38 20.15 -19.93
C ILE A 319 -42.58 20.32 -18.44
N ALA A 320 -42.42 21.54 -17.92
CA ALA A 320 -42.81 21.83 -16.55
C ALA A 320 -44.32 21.50 -16.42
N THR A 321 -44.60 20.37 -15.79
CA THR A 321 -45.97 20.06 -15.38
C THR A 321 -46.44 21.19 -14.48
N PRO A 322 -47.53 21.88 -14.80
CA PRO A 322 -48.05 22.88 -13.90
C PRO A 322 -48.34 22.23 -12.55
N LYS A 323 -47.71 22.72 -11.51
CA LYS A 323 -47.97 22.28 -10.13
C LYS A 323 -49.48 22.39 -9.93
N PRO A 324 -50.20 21.30 -9.56
CA PRO A 324 -51.63 21.41 -9.33
C PRO A 324 -51.81 22.47 -8.25
N VAL A 325 -52.53 23.55 -8.64
CA VAL A 325 -53.00 24.55 -7.69
C VAL A 325 -53.98 23.80 -6.81
N VAL A 326 -53.61 23.50 -5.60
CA VAL A 326 -54.54 23.02 -4.58
C VAL A 326 -55.46 24.21 -4.30
N VAL A 327 -56.59 24.22 -4.93
CA VAL A 327 -57.66 25.13 -4.60
C VAL A 327 -58.17 24.66 -3.23
N SER A 328 -57.70 25.29 -2.18
CA SER A 328 -58.33 25.14 -0.85
C SER A 328 -59.77 25.64 -0.97
N GLU A 329 -60.70 24.71 -1.06
CA GLU A 329 -62.12 25.02 -0.83
C GLU A 329 -62.20 25.55 0.59
N ALA A 330 -62.39 26.87 0.66
CA ALA A 330 -62.78 27.51 1.92
C ALA A 330 -64.21 27.10 2.24
N THR A 331 -64.37 26.06 3.03
CA THR A 331 -65.65 25.74 3.63
C THR A 331 -65.99 26.84 4.61
N ALA A 332 -66.87 27.73 4.20
CA ALA A 332 -67.45 28.71 5.11
C ALA A 332 -68.27 28.04 6.18
N SER A 333 -67.69 27.86 7.33
CA SER A 333 -68.43 27.46 8.56
C SER A 333 -69.02 28.71 9.18
N ILE A 334 -70.35 28.80 9.13
CA ILE A 334 -71.16 29.82 9.82
C ILE A 334 -71.12 29.49 11.32
N ALA A 335 -70.46 30.34 12.10
CA ALA A 335 -70.54 30.29 13.56
C ALA A 335 -71.58 31.33 14.07
N PRO A 336 -72.41 30.93 15.06
CA PRO A 336 -73.43 31.83 15.62
C PRO A 336 -72.88 32.96 16.50
N PRO A 337 -73.63 34.06 16.72
CA PRO A 337 -73.12 35.24 17.39
C PRO A 337 -72.96 35.06 18.89
N GLN A 338 -71.84 35.51 19.43
CA GLN A 338 -71.66 35.70 20.87
C GLN A 338 -71.75 37.19 21.29
N PRO A 339 -72.19 37.45 22.47
CA PRO A 339 -72.50 38.84 22.92
C PRO A 339 -71.30 39.60 23.43
N VAL A 340 -71.38 40.88 23.28
CA VAL A 340 -70.48 41.94 23.75
C VAL A 340 -70.40 42.08 25.28
N ALA A 341 -69.19 42.19 25.81
CA ALA A 341 -68.99 42.87 27.13
C ALA A 341 -67.58 43.49 27.21
N ALA A 342 -67.54 44.77 27.30
CA ALA A 342 -66.85 45.73 28.19
C ALA A 342 -65.29 45.74 28.23
N ALA A 343 -64.77 46.75 27.72
CA ALA A 343 -63.97 47.91 28.15
C ALA A 343 -62.83 47.70 29.19
N SER A 344 -61.63 48.16 28.69
CA SER A 344 -60.62 49.04 29.36
C SER A 344 -59.60 48.44 30.34
N PRO A 345 -58.41 49.09 30.57
CA PRO A 345 -57.68 50.11 29.80
C PRO A 345 -56.14 49.84 29.66
N VAL A 346 -55.57 50.64 28.84
CA VAL A 346 -54.18 51.12 28.63
C VAL A 346 -53.22 51.02 29.83
N THR A 347 -52.04 50.54 29.64
CA THR A 347 -50.85 51.10 30.28
C THR A 347 -49.66 51.10 29.29
N VAL A 348 -49.21 52.27 29.03
CA VAL A 348 -47.98 52.66 28.34
C VAL A 348 -46.85 52.55 29.35
N THR A 349 -45.74 51.99 28.96
CA THR A 349 -44.45 52.39 29.53
C THR A 349 -43.32 52.15 28.52
N SER A 350 -42.69 53.23 28.31
CA SER A 350 -41.56 53.57 27.47
C SER A 350 -40.21 53.03 27.91
N GLN A 351 -39.31 53.09 26.93
CA GLN A 351 -37.88 53.44 27.07
C GLN A 351 -36.93 52.33 27.60
N LEU A 352 -35.71 52.21 27.22
CA LEU A 352 -34.69 53.09 26.64
C LEU A 352 -33.50 52.24 26.19
N THR A 353 -32.95 52.61 25.06
CA THR A 353 -31.54 52.69 24.66
C THR A 353 -30.42 52.24 25.59
N SER A 354 -29.42 51.56 25.04
CA SER A 354 -27.96 51.89 25.03
C SER A 354 -27.21 50.73 24.34
N LYS A 355 -26.51 50.83 23.28
CA LYS A 355 -25.27 51.49 22.84
C LYS A 355 -24.05 51.19 23.72
N SER A 356 -22.99 50.80 23.07
CA SER A 356 -21.55 50.69 23.35
C SER A 356 -21.11 49.27 23.73
N GLU A 357 -20.06 48.69 23.27
CA GLU A 357 -18.80 49.17 22.60
C GLU A 357 -18.20 47.99 21.84
#